data_9af4fca51e20ae9e375da79fea4cf781
#
_entry.id   9af4fca51e20ae9e375da79fea4cf781
#
_cell.length_a   1.000
_cell.length_b   1.000
_cell.length_c   1.000
_cell.angle_alpha   90.00
_cell.angle_beta   90.00
_cell.angle_gamma   90.00
#
_symmetry.space_group_name_H-M   'P 1'
#
loop_
_entity.id
_entity.type
_entity.pdbx_description
1 polymer ?
#
loop_
_entity_poly.entity_id
_entity_poly.type
_entity_poly.pdbx_seq_one_letter_code
_entity_poly.pdbx_strand_id
1 'polypeptide(L)'
;MNTKISGIVSRIVELERELEQEFAREVEEKRLEFQYLIEKGKIVFRGEACALHKQLRQGVLAFLWQAPVVSLLVSPVIYSLIVPIVLLDFWLWLYQAVCFPVYGIAKVDRSRYVLLDRRHLQYLNWIERLNCDYCGYANGLIAYVREIASRTEQYFCPIKHAHRWSGPHSRYHEFLDFGDARAYQKELVKFRAELRP
;
A
#
# COMPACT_ATOMS: atom_id res chain seq x y z
N MET A 1 -21.90 -21.02 -1.62
CA MET A 1 -21.44 -19.86 -2.44
C MET A 1 -21.93 -20.06 -3.86
N ASN A 2 -22.49 -19.05 -4.49
CA ASN A 2 -23.03 -19.17 -5.85
C ASN A 2 -21.86 -19.47 -6.83
N THR A 3 -21.93 -20.57 -7.58
CA THR A 3 -20.88 -21.01 -8.53
C THR A 3 -20.46 -19.93 -9.53
N LYS A 4 -21.37 -19.05 -9.93
CA LYS A 4 -21.05 -17.91 -10.80
C LYS A 4 -20.14 -16.89 -10.11
N ILE A 5 -20.42 -16.54 -8.85
CA ILE A 5 -19.57 -15.60 -8.07
C ILE A 5 -18.19 -16.18 -7.85
N SER A 6 -18.11 -17.46 -7.49
CA SER A 6 -16.83 -18.17 -7.32
C SER A 6 -15.98 -18.14 -8.58
N GLY A 7 -16.57 -18.40 -9.76
CA GLY A 7 -15.85 -18.32 -11.03
C GLY A 7 -15.36 -16.91 -11.39
N ILE A 8 -16.15 -15.87 -11.05
CA ILE A 8 -15.72 -14.48 -11.25
C ILE A 8 -14.57 -14.12 -10.32
N VAL A 9 -14.63 -14.52 -9.05
CA VAL A 9 -13.56 -14.27 -8.07
C VAL A 9 -12.26 -14.94 -8.51
N SER A 10 -12.30 -16.20 -8.94
CA SER A 10 -11.12 -16.90 -9.46
C SER A 10 -10.50 -16.18 -10.66
N ARG A 11 -11.33 -15.66 -11.55
CA ARG A 11 -10.87 -14.90 -12.72
C ARG A 11 -10.26 -13.57 -12.34
N ILE A 12 -10.79 -12.89 -11.33
CA ILE A 12 -10.20 -11.64 -10.80
C ILE A 12 -8.81 -11.92 -10.24
N VAL A 13 -8.63 -12.96 -9.43
CA VAL A 13 -7.33 -13.34 -8.87
C VAL A 13 -6.31 -13.68 -9.97
N GLU A 14 -6.76 -14.36 -11.02
CA GLU A 14 -5.91 -14.67 -12.17
C GLU A 14 -5.48 -13.41 -12.92
N LEU A 15 -6.42 -12.50 -13.19
CA LEU A 15 -6.13 -11.22 -13.84
C LEU A 15 -5.23 -10.31 -12.97
N GLU A 16 -5.40 -10.30 -11.65
CA GLU A 16 -4.50 -9.59 -10.73
C GLU A 16 -3.08 -10.14 -10.84
N ARG A 17 -2.91 -11.46 -10.91
CA ARG A 17 -1.60 -12.08 -11.06
C ARG A 17 -0.95 -11.76 -12.42
N GLU A 18 -1.73 -11.83 -13.50
CA GLU A 18 -1.25 -11.44 -14.84
C GLU A 18 -0.81 -9.97 -14.86
N LEU A 19 -1.60 -9.09 -14.26
CA LEU A 19 -1.29 -7.67 -14.14
C LEU A 19 0.01 -7.43 -13.37
N GLU A 20 0.22 -8.12 -12.23
CA GLU A 20 1.47 -8.04 -11.46
C GLU A 20 2.69 -8.48 -12.29
N GLN A 21 2.56 -9.54 -13.09
CA GLN A 21 3.64 -10.02 -13.96
C GLN A 21 3.97 -9.02 -15.07
N GLU A 22 2.94 -8.45 -15.71
CA GLU A 22 3.13 -7.42 -16.74
C GLU A 22 3.76 -6.15 -16.17
N PHE A 23 3.33 -5.71 -14.98
CA PHE A 23 3.97 -4.60 -14.29
C PHE A 23 5.44 -4.88 -13.96
N ALA A 24 5.76 -6.08 -13.48
CA ALA A 24 7.14 -6.44 -13.17
C ALA A 24 8.02 -6.40 -14.45
N ARG A 25 7.48 -6.85 -15.58
CA ARG A 25 8.17 -6.78 -16.88
C ARG A 25 8.36 -5.35 -17.33
N GLU A 26 7.31 -4.53 -17.28
CA GLU A 26 7.37 -3.12 -17.67
C GLU A 26 8.38 -2.33 -16.79
N VAL A 27 8.40 -2.59 -15.49
CA VAL A 27 9.37 -1.97 -14.57
C VAL A 27 10.81 -2.32 -14.98
N GLU A 28 11.08 -3.58 -15.36
CA GLU A 28 12.42 -3.99 -15.77
C GLU A 28 12.82 -3.36 -17.15
N GLU A 29 11.90 -3.28 -18.09
CA GLU A 29 12.12 -2.56 -19.36
C GLU A 29 12.42 -1.08 -19.12
N LYS A 30 11.63 -0.41 -18.27
CA LYS A 30 11.83 0.99 -17.90
C LYS A 30 13.13 1.22 -17.11
N ARG A 31 13.56 0.26 -16.33
CA ARG A 31 14.84 0.29 -15.63
C ARG A 31 16.01 0.37 -16.60
N LEU A 32 15.96 -0.37 -17.69
CA LEU A 32 16.98 -0.33 -18.75
C LEU A 32 16.89 0.99 -19.55
N GLU A 33 15.70 1.42 -19.91
CA GLU A 33 15.46 2.66 -20.63
C GLU A 33 15.98 3.89 -19.88
N PHE A 34 15.64 4.01 -18.57
CA PHE A 34 16.02 5.15 -17.74
C PHE A 34 17.36 4.96 -17.00
N GLN A 35 18.09 3.89 -17.29
CA GLN A 35 19.45 3.62 -16.80
C GLN A 35 19.61 3.72 -15.28
N TYR A 36 18.65 3.16 -14.51
CA TYR A 36 18.79 3.08 -13.07
C TYR A 36 19.05 1.66 -12.58
N LEU A 37 19.80 1.56 -11.48
CA LEU A 37 20.11 0.30 -10.80
C LEU A 37 19.67 0.37 -9.34
N ILE A 38 19.31 -0.78 -8.80
CA ILE A 38 19.00 -0.91 -7.36
C ILE A 38 20.20 -1.53 -6.67
N GLU A 39 21.00 -0.71 -6.00
CA GLU A 39 22.18 -1.15 -5.26
C GLU A 39 21.94 -0.96 -3.75
N LYS A 40 21.95 -2.07 -2.99
CA LYS A 40 21.74 -2.08 -1.53
C LYS A 40 20.46 -1.32 -1.09
N GLY A 41 19.36 -1.47 -1.84
CA GLY A 41 18.09 -0.80 -1.54
C GLY A 41 18.03 0.69 -1.93
N LYS A 42 19.05 1.21 -2.62
CA LYS A 42 19.08 2.59 -3.15
C LYS A 42 19.00 2.55 -4.67
N ILE A 43 18.27 3.51 -5.23
CA ILE A 43 18.20 3.69 -6.68
C ILE A 43 19.33 4.63 -7.10
N VAL A 44 20.18 4.17 -8.02
CA VAL A 44 21.31 4.90 -8.57
C VAL A 44 21.12 5.05 -10.07
N PHE A 45 21.12 6.28 -10.56
CA PHE A 45 21.09 6.59 -11.98
C PHE A 45 22.51 6.67 -12.53
N ARG A 46 22.73 6.16 -13.74
CA ARG A 46 24.05 6.12 -14.38
C ARG A 46 24.06 6.90 -15.70
N GLY A 47 25.26 7.30 -16.13
CA GLY A 47 25.53 7.89 -17.42
C GLY A 47 24.76 9.19 -17.70
N GLU A 48 24.16 9.26 -18.87
CA GLU A 48 23.46 10.44 -19.39
C GLU A 48 22.19 10.76 -18.57
N ALA A 49 21.51 9.75 -18.02
CA ALA A 49 20.34 9.95 -17.18
C ALA A 49 20.64 10.82 -15.95
N CYS A 50 21.80 10.66 -15.33
CA CYS A 50 22.20 11.47 -14.19
C CYS A 50 22.42 12.94 -14.58
N ALA A 51 23.06 13.19 -15.75
CA ALA A 51 23.28 14.54 -16.28
C ALA A 51 21.97 15.23 -16.64
N LEU A 52 21.07 14.52 -17.33
CA LEU A 52 19.74 15.00 -17.68
C LEU A 52 18.91 15.36 -16.44
N HIS A 53 18.90 14.51 -15.43
CA HIS A 53 18.19 14.78 -14.16
C HIS A 53 18.68 16.05 -13.47
N LYS A 54 20.01 16.30 -13.46
CA LYS A 54 20.57 17.52 -12.87
C LYS A 54 20.18 18.77 -13.66
N GLN A 55 20.15 18.66 -14.99
CA GLN A 55 19.77 19.76 -15.87
C GLN A 55 18.28 20.12 -15.72
N LEU A 56 17.40 19.12 -15.55
CA LEU A 56 15.97 19.31 -15.42
C LEU A 56 15.53 19.71 -13.99
N ARG A 57 16.46 19.72 -13.03
CA ARG A 57 16.18 20.05 -11.64
C ARG A 57 15.79 21.52 -11.48
N GLN A 58 14.56 21.76 -11.06
CA GLN A 58 14.08 23.11 -10.78
C GLN A 58 14.62 23.61 -9.41
N GLY A 59 15.07 24.86 -9.36
CA GLY A 59 15.49 25.48 -8.11
C GLY A 59 14.31 25.71 -7.15
N VAL A 60 14.55 25.55 -5.85
CA VAL A 60 13.50 25.70 -4.82
C VAL A 60 12.82 27.08 -4.85
N LEU A 61 13.60 28.14 -5.04
CA LEU A 61 13.05 29.50 -5.11
C LEU A 61 12.13 29.69 -6.34
N ALA A 62 12.53 29.14 -7.49
CA ALA A 62 11.73 29.18 -8.69
C ALA A 62 10.43 28.38 -8.53
N PHE A 63 10.53 27.21 -7.89
CA PHE A 63 9.37 26.37 -7.55
C PHE A 63 8.37 27.11 -6.65
N LEU A 64 8.84 27.75 -5.57
CA LEU A 64 7.99 28.49 -4.64
C LEU A 64 7.37 29.74 -5.29
N TRP A 65 8.13 30.43 -6.16
CA TRP A 65 7.63 31.61 -6.86
C TRP A 65 6.53 31.29 -7.88
N GLN A 66 6.58 30.10 -8.47
CA GLN A 66 5.56 29.61 -9.42
C GLN A 66 4.34 29.00 -8.70
N ALA A 67 4.48 28.66 -7.41
CA ALA A 67 3.40 28.06 -6.67
C ALA A 67 2.28 29.09 -6.39
N PRO A 68 1.00 28.73 -6.59
CA PRO A 68 -0.12 29.57 -6.20
C PRO A 68 -0.07 29.88 -4.69
N VAL A 69 -0.25 31.15 -4.31
CA VAL A 69 -0.22 31.58 -2.90
C VAL A 69 -1.22 30.77 -2.04
N VAL A 70 -2.39 30.45 -2.59
CA VAL A 70 -3.39 29.62 -1.92
C VAL A 70 -2.83 28.25 -1.56
N SER A 71 -2.04 27.63 -2.44
CA SER A 71 -1.42 26.33 -2.18
C SER A 71 -0.42 26.41 -1.02
N LEU A 72 0.32 27.50 -0.90
CA LEU A 72 1.23 27.73 0.23
C LEU A 72 0.47 27.92 1.55
N LEU A 73 -0.66 28.63 1.52
CA LEU A 73 -1.48 28.87 2.70
C LEU A 73 -2.18 27.61 3.21
N VAL A 74 -2.59 26.69 2.33
CA VAL A 74 -3.26 25.44 2.74
C VAL A 74 -2.27 24.31 3.06
N SER A 75 -1.00 24.44 2.68
CA SER A 75 0.01 23.40 2.90
C SER A 75 0.16 22.96 4.37
N PRO A 76 0.08 23.83 5.40
CA PRO A 76 0.13 23.39 6.79
C PRO A 76 -0.99 22.41 7.17
N VAL A 77 -2.20 22.58 6.58
CA VAL A 77 -3.33 21.67 6.80
C VAL A 77 -3.01 20.29 6.23
N ILE A 78 -2.45 20.25 5.00
CA ILE A 78 -2.06 18.99 4.35
C ILE A 78 -1.00 18.28 5.19
N TYR A 79 0.07 18.98 5.60
CA TYR A 79 1.15 18.39 6.39
C TYR A 79 0.74 18.04 7.82
N SER A 80 -0.28 18.68 8.40
CA SER A 80 -0.78 18.31 9.73
C SER A 80 -1.31 16.89 9.81
N LEU A 81 -1.80 16.32 8.68
CA LEU A 81 -2.26 14.94 8.60
C LEU A 81 -1.15 13.90 8.84
N ILE A 82 0.13 14.30 8.76
CA ILE A 82 1.22 13.39 9.08
C ILE A 82 1.16 12.92 10.54
N VAL A 83 0.68 13.75 11.45
CA VAL A 83 0.61 13.42 12.87
C VAL A 83 -0.31 12.21 13.13
N PRO A 84 -1.59 12.22 12.74
CA PRO A 84 -2.44 11.05 12.93
C PRO A 84 -1.96 9.83 12.12
N ILE A 85 -1.34 10.03 10.95
CA ILE A 85 -0.78 8.94 10.14
C ILE A 85 0.38 8.25 10.88
N VAL A 86 1.31 9.00 11.47
CA VAL A 86 2.42 8.44 12.26
C VAL A 86 1.93 7.76 13.53
N LEU A 87 0.94 8.35 14.22
CA LEU A 87 0.31 7.71 15.38
C LEU A 87 -0.35 6.39 15.00
N LEU A 88 -1.04 6.35 13.88
CA LEU A 88 -1.64 5.11 13.36
C LEU A 88 -0.57 4.06 13.05
N ASP A 89 0.54 4.41 12.41
CA ASP A 89 1.66 3.50 12.12
C ASP A 89 2.24 2.91 13.42
N PHE A 90 2.45 3.76 14.43
CA PHE A 90 2.91 3.32 15.76
C PHE A 90 1.95 2.32 16.41
N TRP A 91 0.64 2.62 16.43
CA TRP A 91 -0.35 1.72 17.02
C TRP A 91 -0.50 0.42 16.26
N LEU A 92 -0.37 0.42 14.96
CA LEU A 92 -0.38 -0.80 14.15
C LEU A 92 0.86 -1.67 14.39
N TRP A 93 2.02 -1.03 14.52
CA TRP A 93 3.24 -1.74 14.91
C TRP A 93 3.06 -2.44 16.28
N LEU A 94 2.56 -1.71 17.28
CA LEU A 94 2.30 -2.26 18.61
C LEU A 94 1.25 -3.38 18.56
N TYR A 95 0.16 -3.16 17.82
CA TYR A 95 -0.90 -4.14 17.62
C TYR A 95 -0.37 -5.44 17.01
N GLN A 96 0.39 -5.37 15.94
CA GLN A 96 1.01 -6.56 15.35
C GLN A 96 2.06 -7.20 16.24
N ALA A 97 2.81 -6.40 17.01
CA ALA A 97 3.85 -6.94 17.89
C ALA A 97 3.26 -7.78 19.02
N VAL A 98 2.13 -7.35 19.56
CA VAL A 98 1.48 -7.96 20.72
C VAL A 98 0.37 -8.93 20.32
N CYS A 99 -0.60 -8.49 19.52
CA CYS A 99 -1.82 -9.25 19.29
C CYS A 99 -1.63 -10.38 18.26
N PHE A 100 -0.87 -10.14 17.18
CA PHE A 100 -0.73 -11.16 16.14
C PHE A 100 -0.07 -12.44 16.64
N PRO A 101 1.01 -12.42 17.44
CA PRO A 101 1.55 -13.64 18.03
C PRO A 101 0.56 -14.35 18.96
N VAL A 102 -0.17 -13.59 19.78
CA VAL A 102 -1.16 -14.17 20.71
C VAL A 102 -2.27 -14.92 19.99
N TYR A 103 -2.72 -14.38 18.86
CA TYR A 103 -3.78 -14.99 18.05
C TYR A 103 -3.26 -15.96 16.99
N GLY A 104 -1.94 -16.12 16.84
CA GLY A 104 -1.32 -16.97 15.82
C GLY A 104 -1.54 -16.44 14.39
N ILE A 105 -1.60 -15.10 14.22
CA ILE A 105 -1.76 -14.43 12.94
C ILE A 105 -0.37 -14.11 12.40
N ALA A 106 -0.11 -14.48 11.12
CA ALA A 106 1.13 -14.11 10.44
C ALA A 106 1.26 -12.59 10.29
N LYS A 107 2.42 -12.05 10.70
CA LYS A 107 2.70 -10.60 10.60
C LYS A 107 2.73 -10.14 9.14
N VAL A 108 2.27 -8.93 8.92
CA VAL A 108 2.35 -8.25 7.62
C VAL A 108 3.68 -7.53 7.51
N ASP A 109 4.39 -7.76 6.42
CA ASP A 109 5.66 -7.08 6.17
C ASP A 109 5.40 -5.65 5.66
N ARG A 110 5.70 -4.67 6.52
CA ARG A 110 5.53 -3.25 6.24
C ARG A 110 6.35 -2.77 5.03
N SER A 111 7.51 -3.35 4.79
CA SER A 111 8.42 -2.95 3.72
C SER A 111 7.84 -3.17 2.32
N ARG A 112 6.85 -4.05 2.20
CA ARG A 112 6.14 -4.30 0.93
C ARG A 112 5.13 -3.21 0.57
N TYR A 113 4.75 -2.38 1.52
CA TYR A 113 3.70 -1.35 1.37
C TYR A 113 4.27 0.06 1.38
N VAL A 114 5.19 0.34 2.31
CA VAL A 114 5.75 1.68 2.49
C VAL A 114 7.08 1.78 1.74
N LEU A 115 7.01 2.31 0.52
CA LEU A 115 8.16 2.50 -0.37
C LEU A 115 8.48 4.00 -0.48
N LEU A 116 9.71 4.37 -0.14
CA LEU A 116 10.21 5.75 -0.18
C LEU A 116 11.36 5.89 -1.19
N ASP A 117 11.18 5.32 -2.36
CA ASP A 117 12.17 5.25 -3.43
C ASP A 117 12.25 6.53 -4.28
N ARG A 118 11.16 7.29 -4.37
CA ARG A 118 11.06 8.53 -5.15
C ARG A 118 12.04 9.61 -4.70
N ARG A 119 12.50 9.58 -3.44
CA ARG A 119 13.55 10.48 -2.93
C ARG A 119 14.87 10.40 -3.69
N HIS A 120 15.13 9.29 -4.41
CA HIS A 120 16.34 9.10 -5.19
C HIS A 120 16.29 9.77 -6.57
N LEU A 121 15.14 10.32 -6.98
CA LEU A 121 14.97 11.04 -8.23
C LEU A 121 15.73 12.39 -8.16
N GLN A 122 16.78 12.53 -8.97
CA GLN A 122 17.69 13.68 -8.87
C GLN A 122 17.12 14.96 -9.49
N TYR A 123 16.12 14.85 -10.36
CA TYR A 123 15.43 16.00 -10.96
C TYR A 123 14.45 16.68 -10.00
N LEU A 124 14.06 16.04 -8.91
CA LEU A 124 13.23 16.65 -7.89
C LEU A 124 14.06 17.55 -6.95
N ASN A 125 13.55 18.73 -6.62
CA ASN A 125 14.07 19.54 -5.55
C ASN A 125 13.70 18.95 -4.17
N TRP A 126 14.18 19.52 -3.08
CA TRP A 126 13.95 18.95 -1.75
C TRP A 126 12.50 19.03 -1.28
N ILE A 127 11.73 20.07 -1.70
CA ILE A 127 10.30 20.20 -1.38
C ILE A 127 9.50 19.13 -2.12
N GLU A 128 9.77 18.95 -3.39
CA GLU A 128 9.14 17.89 -4.21
C GLU A 128 9.43 16.50 -3.66
N ARG A 129 10.67 16.24 -3.21
CA ARG A 129 11.02 14.99 -2.54
C ARG A 129 10.25 14.77 -1.26
N LEU A 130 10.13 15.82 -0.42
CA LEU A 130 9.34 15.77 0.82
C LEU A 130 7.88 15.44 0.51
N ASN A 131 7.29 16.07 -0.51
CA ASN A 131 5.93 15.79 -0.96
C ASN A 131 5.77 14.35 -1.44
N CYS A 132 6.72 13.84 -2.22
CA CYS A 132 6.72 12.46 -2.69
C CYS A 132 6.83 11.46 -1.53
N ASP A 133 7.72 11.72 -0.55
CA ASP A 133 7.87 10.89 0.63
C ASP A 133 6.60 10.90 1.50
N TYR A 134 5.99 12.08 1.67
CA TYR A 134 4.72 12.23 2.38
C TYR A 134 3.61 11.39 1.74
N CYS A 135 3.39 11.57 0.42
CA CYS A 135 2.36 10.81 -0.30
C CYS A 135 2.67 9.31 -0.35
N GLY A 136 3.94 8.94 -0.58
CA GLY A 136 4.38 7.54 -0.59
C GLY A 136 4.16 6.86 0.77
N TYR A 137 4.50 7.56 1.85
CA TYR A 137 4.28 7.08 3.21
C TYR A 137 2.79 6.94 3.54
N ALA A 138 1.99 7.98 3.27
CA ALA A 138 0.57 7.97 3.59
C ALA A 138 -0.19 6.87 2.84
N ASN A 139 -0.01 6.77 1.51
CA ASN A 139 -0.68 5.76 0.70
C ASN A 139 -0.19 4.33 1.03
N GLY A 140 1.12 4.18 1.24
CA GLY A 140 1.70 2.89 1.63
C GLY A 140 1.18 2.44 2.99
N LEU A 141 1.08 3.35 3.97
CA LEU A 141 0.51 3.04 5.27
C LEU A 141 -0.96 2.65 5.18
N ILE A 142 -1.78 3.37 4.40
CA ILE A 142 -3.21 3.03 4.22
C ILE A 142 -3.37 1.62 3.65
N ALA A 143 -2.56 1.24 2.65
CA ALA A 143 -2.58 -0.11 2.11
C ALA A 143 -2.15 -1.16 3.15
N TYR A 144 -1.14 -0.87 3.96
CA TYR A 144 -0.68 -1.70 5.05
C TYR A 144 -1.73 -1.87 6.15
N VAL A 145 -2.40 -0.77 6.56
CA VAL A 145 -3.55 -0.79 7.49
C VAL A 145 -4.64 -1.73 6.99
N ARG A 146 -4.98 -1.60 5.70
CA ARG A 146 -6.03 -2.41 5.09
C ARG A 146 -5.72 -3.90 5.15
N GLU A 147 -4.47 -4.30 4.93
CA GLU A 147 -4.06 -5.71 5.03
C GLU A 147 -4.14 -6.21 6.48
N ILE A 148 -3.67 -5.42 7.46
CA ILE A 148 -3.78 -5.77 8.89
C ILE A 148 -5.24 -5.90 9.30
N ALA A 149 -6.08 -4.94 8.91
CA ALA A 149 -7.51 -4.94 9.22
C ALA A 149 -8.20 -6.16 8.60
N SER A 150 -7.87 -6.52 7.36
CA SER A 150 -8.45 -7.69 6.69
C SER A 150 -8.12 -9.00 7.38
N ARG A 151 -6.89 -9.17 7.89
CA ARG A 151 -6.50 -10.34 8.68
C ARG A 151 -7.22 -10.37 10.03
N THR A 152 -7.37 -9.21 10.65
CA THR A 152 -8.11 -9.07 11.90
C THR A 152 -9.58 -9.45 11.72
N GLU A 153 -10.21 -8.96 10.67
CA GLU A 153 -11.61 -9.27 10.32
C GLU A 153 -11.79 -10.77 10.03
N GLN A 154 -10.89 -11.37 9.24
CA GLN A 154 -10.90 -12.82 8.97
C GLN A 154 -10.80 -13.65 10.25
N TYR A 155 -10.00 -13.19 11.22
CA TYR A 155 -9.83 -13.92 12.49
C TYR A 155 -11.06 -13.82 13.39
N PHE A 156 -11.65 -12.62 13.54
CA PHE A 156 -12.71 -12.36 14.52
C PHE A 156 -14.11 -12.52 13.94
N CYS A 157 -14.36 -12.01 12.75
CA CYS A 157 -15.71 -11.97 12.17
C CYS A 157 -15.72 -12.05 10.63
N PRO A 158 -15.36 -13.22 10.04
CA PRO A 158 -15.31 -13.39 8.59
C PRO A 158 -16.74 -13.49 8.00
N ILE A 159 -17.51 -12.42 8.11
CA ILE A 159 -18.92 -12.35 7.69
C ILE A 159 -19.10 -11.16 6.75
N LYS A 160 -19.72 -11.38 5.60
CA LYS A 160 -20.10 -10.33 4.66
C LYS A 160 -21.15 -9.39 5.25
N HIS A 161 -21.12 -8.14 4.84
CA HIS A 161 -22.16 -7.17 5.23
C HIS A 161 -23.51 -7.49 4.56
N ALA A 162 -24.62 -7.15 5.22
CA ALA A 162 -25.96 -7.20 4.63
C ALA A 162 -26.14 -6.17 3.50
N HIS A 163 -25.44 -5.05 3.60
CA HIS A 163 -25.51 -3.98 2.61
C HIS A 163 -24.30 -4.01 1.67
N ARG A 164 -24.53 -3.63 0.41
CA ARG A 164 -23.44 -3.43 -0.54
C ARG A 164 -22.61 -2.23 -0.11
N TRP A 165 -21.30 -2.39 -0.01
CA TRP A 165 -20.36 -1.33 0.24
C TRP A 165 -19.24 -1.32 -0.81
N SER A 166 -18.57 -0.19 -0.99
CA SER A 166 -17.53 -0.01 -1.99
C SER A 166 -16.15 -0.32 -1.43
N GLY A 167 -15.34 -1.05 -2.18
CA GLY A 167 -13.93 -1.29 -1.85
C GLY A 167 -13.68 -2.41 -0.84
N PRO A 168 -14.31 -3.60 -0.96
CA PRO A 168 -13.94 -4.73 -0.13
C PRO A 168 -12.45 -5.08 -0.32
N HIS A 169 -11.82 -5.60 0.73
CA HIS A 169 -10.48 -6.18 0.61
C HIS A 169 -10.54 -7.55 -0.08
N SER A 170 -9.40 -8.07 -0.55
CA SER A 170 -9.35 -9.32 -1.33
C SER A 170 -9.96 -10.53 -0.62
N ARG A 171 -9.76 -10.67 0.70
CA ARG A 171 -10.29 -11.78 1.51
C ARG A 171 -11.81 -11.75 1.68
N TYR A 172 -12.45 -10.59 1.53
CA TYR A 172 -13.87 -10.40 1.82
C TYR A 172 -14.78 -11.31 1.00
N HIS A 173 -14.41 -11.62 -0.23
CA HIS A 173 -15.21 -12.46 -1.12
C HIS A 173 -15.34 -13.90 -0.63
N GLU A 174 -14.41 -14.36 0.19
CA GLU A 174 -14.39 -15.71 0.78
C GLU A 174 -15.18 -15.78 2.09
N PHE A 175 -15.52 -14.64 2.69
CA PHE A 175 -16.23 -14.58 3.95
C PHE A 175 -17.64 -15.18 3.86
N LEU A 176 -18.17 -15.54 4.99
CA LEU A 176 -19.49 -16.14 5.13
C LEU A 176 -20.61 -15.14 4.78
N ASP A 177 -21.70 -15.65 4.29
CA ASP A 177 -22.84 -14.81 3.97
C ASP A 177 -23.52 -14.29 5.25
N PHE A 178 -24.05 -13.06 5.17
CA PHE A 178 -24.75 -12.44 6.30
C PHE A 178 -25.94 -13.30 6.75
N GLY A 179 -25.95 -13.63 8.05
CA GLY A 179 -27.01 -14.44 8.65
C GLY A 179 -26.78 -15.96 8.64
N ASP A 180 -25.68 -16.46 8.05
CA ASP A 180 -25.36 -17.89 8.09
C ASP A 180 -24.68 -18.29 9.41
N ALA A 181 -25.48 -18.40 10.47
CA ALA A 181 -25.01 -18.76 11.80
C ALA A 181 -24.42 -20.18 11.88
N ARG A 182 -24.91 -21.12 11.04
CA ARG A 182 -24.42 -22.50 11.04
C ARG A 182 -23.05 -22.61 10.42
N ALA A 183 -22.84 -21.95 9.27
CA ALA A 183 -21.54 -21.90 8.64
C ALA A 183 -20.52 -21.15 9.53
N TYR A 184 -20.91 -20.08 10.21
CA TYR A 184 -20.05 -19.34 11.09
C TYR A 184 -19.41 -20.21 12.18
N GLN A 185 -20.20 -20.99 12.89
CA GLN A 185 -19.69 -21.89 13.93
C GLN A 185 -18.74 -22.96 13.39
N LYS A 186 -19.05 -23.48 12.20
CA LYS A 186 -18.30 -24.59 11.57
C LYS A 186 -17.00 -24.12 10.93
N GLU A 187 -17.03 -22.99 10.19
CA GLU A 187 -15.93 -22.57 9.33
C GLU A 187 -14.95 -21.60 10.01
N LEU A 188 -15.31 -21.01 11.16
CA LEU A 188 -14.46 -20.03 11.86
C LEU A 188 -13.06 -20.59 12.18
N VAL A 189 -12.96 -21.86 12.53
CA VAL A 189 -11.69 -22.53 12.82
C VAL A 189 -10.80 -22.57 11.57
N LYS A 190 -11.40 -22.82 10.40
CA LYS A 190 -10.71 -22.85 9.11
C LYS A 190 -10.14 -21.46 8.76
N PHE A 191 -10.96 -20.40 8.85
CA PHE A 191 -10.52 -19.02 8.60
C PHE A 191 -9.36 -18.60 9.48
N ARG A 192 -9.36 -19.01 10.74
CA ARG A 192 -8.24 -18.77 11.67
C ARG A 192 -7.00 -19.57 11.33
N ALA A 193 -7.16 -20.81 10.87
CA ALA A 193 -6.02 -21.65 10.48
C ALA A 193 -5.28 -21.10 9.25
N GLU A 194 -5.97 -20.50 8.30
CA GLU A 194 -5.41 -19.90 7.08
C GLU A 194 -4.51 -18.68 7.37
N LEU A 195 -4.65 -18.05 8.54
CA LEU A 195 -3.85 -16.89 8.94
C LEU A 195 -2.53 -17.24 9.65
N ARG A 196 -2.32 -18.52 9.95
CA ARG A 196 -1.10 -18.96 10.65
C ARG A 196 0.13 -18.79 9.76
N PRO A 197 1.31 -18.49 10.36
CA PRO A 197 2.57 -18.39 9.64
C PRO A 197 2.97 -19.71 8.99
#